data_817d61c7db3691b649631ece3f43d904
#
_entry.id   817d61c7db3691b649631ece3f43d904
#
_cell.length_a   1.000
_cell.length_b   1.000
_cell.length_c   1.000
_cell.angle_alpha   90.00
_cell.angle_beta   90.00
_cell.angle_gamma   90.00
#
_symmetry.space_group_name_H-M   'P 1'
#
loop_
_entity.id
_entity.type
_entity.pdbx_description
1 polymer ?
#
loop_
_entity_poly.entity_id
_entity_poly.type
_entity_poly.pdbx_seq_one_letter_code
_entity_poly.pdbx_strand_id
1 'polypeptide(L)'
;MSSSERVGVLGGGQLGRMMAQAASRLGVSLTVLDPGGLTSPAGMVSGQAIAGSFTDPAKVRELAARCDVLTVEIEHVDAAVRAELEAEGKVRVHPAPSTITVLQDKLQQKRHLQKVE
;
A
#
# COMPACT_ATOMS: atom_id res chain seq x y z
N MET A 1 8.75 -7.77 4.77
CA MET A 1 7.33 -7.48 5.06
C MET A 1 6.66 -8.73 5.60
N SER A 2 6.12 -8.67 6.78
CA SER A 2 5.41 -9.80 7.39
C SER A 2 3.90 -9.66 7.17
N SER A 3 3.14 -10.74 7.43
CA SER A 3 1.69 -10.72 7.30
C SER A 3 1.01 -9.81 8.34
N SER A 4 1.71 -9.44 9.41
CA SER A 4 1.20 -8.51 10.42
C SER A 4 1.42 -7.05 10.04
N GLU A 5 2.19 -6.75 9.02
CA GLU A 5 2.42 -5.38 8.57
C GLU A 5 1.20 -4.83 7.85
N ARG A 6 0.98 -3.52 8.06
CA ARG A 6 -0.10 -2.78 7.41
C ARG A 6 0.51 -1.95 6.30
N VAL A 7 -0.04 -2.08 5.09
CA VAL A 7 0.45 -1.39 3.90
C VAL A 7 -0.53 -0.31 3.49
N GLY A 8 -0.02 0.89 3.24
CA GLY A 8 -0.79 1.99 2.68
C GLY A 8 -0.36 2.24 1.24
N VAL A 9 -1.32 2.50 0.36
CA VAL A 9 -1.06 2.76 -1.06
C VAL A 9 -1.67 4.11 -1.45
N LEU A 10 -0.85 4.97 -2.04
CA LEU A 10 -1.31 6.23 -2.61
C LEU A 10 -1.78 5.98 -4.05
N GLY A 11 -3.06 6.14 -4.28
CA GLY A 11 -3.68 5.90 -5.58
C GLY A 11 -4.25 4.49 -5.71
N GLY A 12 -5.52 4.39 -6.10
CA GLY A 12 -6.28 3.16 -6.17
C GLY A 12 -6.44 2.59 -7.58
N GLY A 13 -5.54 2.91 -8.52
CA GLY A 13 -5.62 2.44 -9.90
C GLY A 13 -5.19 0.98 -10.06
N GLN A 14 -4.80 0.62 -11.28
CA GLN A 14 -4.48 -0.79 -11.61
C GLN A 14 -3.30 -1.33 -10.81
N LEU A 15 -2.27 -0.52 -10.60
CA LEU A 15 -1.11 -0.94 -9.83
C LEU A 15 -1.50 -1.22 -8.38
N GLY A 16 -2.28 -0.33 -7.78
CA GLY A 16 -2.82 -0.53 -6.44
C GLY A 16 -3.71 -1.75 -6.35
N ARG A 17 -4.50 -2.02 -7.40
CA ARG A 17 -5.34 -3.20 -7.46
C ARG A 17 -4.52 -4.49 -7.45
N MET A 18 -3.44 -4.53 -8.23
CA MET A 18 -2.53 -5.68 -8.26
C MET A 18 -1.93 -5.94 -6.88
N MET A 19 -1.51 -4.89 -6.19
CA MET A 19 -0.98 -5.00 -4.83
C MET A 19 -2.06 -5.48 -3.85
N ALA A 20 -3.29 -4.96 -3.97
CA ALA A 20 -4.39 -5.37 -3.11
C ALA A 20 -4.75 -6.85 -3.29
N GLN A 21 -4.72 -7.34 -4.53
CA GLN A 21 -4.97 -8.75 -4.80
C GLN A 21 -3.90 -9.65 -4.16
N ALA A 22 -2.63 -9.29 -4.32
CA ALA A 22 -1.53 -10.05 -3.71
C ALA A 22 -1.59 -9.98 -2.18
N ALA A 23 -1.84 -8.81 -1.62
CA ALA A 23 -1.95 -8.62 -0.18
C ALA A 23 -3.09 -9.47 0.41
N SER A 24 -4.24 -9.50 -0.26
CA SER A 24 -5.39 -10.30 0.16
C SER A 24 -5.03 -11.79 0.27
N ARG A 25 -4.32 -12.31 -0.72
CA ARG A 25 -3.90 -13.71 -0.72
C ARG A 25 -2.87 -14.02 0.37
N LEU A 26 -2.10 -13.03 0.78
CA LEU A 26 -1.07 -13.18 1.83
C LEU A 26 -1.61 -12.88 3.23
N GLY A 27 -2.84 -12.40 3.35
CA GLY A 27 -3.38 -11.96 4.63
C GLY A 27 -2.77 -10.65 5.12
N VAL A 28 -2.21 -9.85 4.22
CA VAL A 28 -1.63 -8.54 4.55
C VAL A 28 -2.72 -7.47 4.46
N SER A 29 -2.83 -6.63 5.48
CA SER A 29 -3.77 -5.51 5.49
C SER A 29 -3.27 -4.42 4.55
N LEU A 30 -4.12 -3.96 3.64
CA LEU A 30 -3.79 -2.90 2.70
C LEU A 30 -4.90 -1.87 2.65
N THR A 31 -4.54 -0.60 2.87
CA THR A 31 -5.45 0.54 2.83
C THR A 31 -5.06 1.47 1.69
N VAL A 32 -6.04 1.93 0.93
CA VAL A 32 -5.82 2.77 -0.25
C VAL A 32 -6.28 4.20 0.03
N LEU A 33 -5.52 5.18 -0.43
CA LEU A 33 -5.96 6.58 -0.48
C LEU A 33 -6.21 6.94 -1.95
N ASP A 34 -7.46 7.23 -2.28
CA ASP A 34 -7.87 7.57 -3.66
C ASP A 34 -9.15 8.39 -3.61
N PRO A 35 -9.35 9.36 -4.53
CA PRO A 35 -10.59 10.12 -4.59
C PRO A 35 -11.85 9.23 -4.66
N GLY A 36 -11.76 8.08 -5.29
CA GLY A 36 -12.85 7.11 -5.38
C GLY A 36 -13.07 6.29 -4.12
N GLY A 37 -12.15 6.31 -3.16
CA GLY A 37 -12.26 5.53 -1.94
C GLY A 37 -12.51 4.05 -2.21
N LEU A 38 -13.55 3.49 -1.60
CA LEU A 38 -13.92 2.08 -1.79
C LEU A 38 -14.40 1.74 -3.20
N THR A 39 -14.74 2.74 -4.02
CA THR A 39 -15.13 2.50 -5.42
C THR A 39 -13.94 2.51 -6.38
N SER A 40 -12.75 2.86 -5.94
CA SER A 40 -11.55 2.73 -6.76
C SER A 40 -11.25 1.25 -7.01
N PRO A 41 -10.52 0.91 -8.10
CA PRO A 41 -10.20 -0.49 -8.37
C PRO A 41 -9.50 -1.21 -7.22
N ALA A 42 -8.52 -0.56 -6.60
CA ALA A 42 -7.81 -1.15 -5.46
C ALA A 42 -8.67 -1.18 -4.20
N GLY A 43 -9.48 -0.13 -3.96
CA GLY A 43 -10.36 -0.05 -2.82
C GLY A 43 -11.42 -1.14 -2.82
N MET A 44 -11.94 -1.49 -3.99
CA MET A 44 -12.91 -2.58 -4.13
C MET A 44 -12.32 -3.94 -3.76
N VAL A 45 -11.05 -4.14 -4.05
CA VAL A 45 -10.36 -5.39 -3.73
C VAL A 45 -9.94 -5.43 -2.26
N SER A 46 -9.36 -4.35 -1.75
CA SER A 46 -8.83 -4.32 -0.37
C SER A 46 -9.92 -4.23 0.68
N GLY A 47 -11.05 -3.59 0.36
CA GLY A 47 -12.12 -3.33 1.32
C GLY A 47 -11.78 -2.27 2.35
N GLN A 48 -10.63 -1.63 2.25
CA GLN A 48 -10.17 -0.57 3.16
C GLN A 48 -9.67 0.61 2.35
N ALA A 49 -10.30 1.78 2.49
CA ALA A 49 -9.90 2.95 1.72
C ALA A 49 -10.25 4.24 2.45
N ILE A 50 -9.44 5.26 2.15
CA ILE A 50 -9.71 6.64 2.54
C ILE A 50 -10.06 7.38 1.25
N ALA A 51 -11.21 8.05 1.22
CA ALA A 51 -11.59 8.88 0.08
C ALA A 51 -10.92 10.24 0.19
N GLY A 52 -10.13 10.59 -0.79
CA GLY A 52 -9.43 11.88 -0.81
C GLY A 52 -8.34 11.91 -1.86
N SER A 53 -7.75 13.09 -2.04
CA SER A 53 -6.66 13.25 -2.99
C SER A 53 -5.35 12.75 -2.39
N PHE A 54 -4.61 11.95 -3.17
CA PHE A 54 -3.26 11.53 -2.77
C PHE A 54 -2.23 12.66 -2.87
N THR A 55 -2.64 13.86 -3.31
CA THR A 55 -1.80 15.06 -3.26
C THR A 55 -2.12 15.93 -2.04
N ASP A 56 -3.13 15.59 -1.25
CA ASP A 56 -3.50 16.32 -0.04
C ASP A 56 -2.65 15.84 1.14
N PRO A 57 -1.76 16.68 1.70
CA PRO A 57 -0.89 16.27 2.79
C PRO A 57 -1.62 15.73 4.01
N ALA A 58 -2.78 16.29 4.35
CA ALA A 58 -3.57 15.83 5.50
C ALA A 58 -4.06 14.40 5.29
N LYS A 59 -4.51 14.08 4.08
CA LYS A 59 -4.97 12.74 3.74
C LYS A 59 -3.84 11.73 3.68
N VAL A 60 -2.68 12.14 3.16
CA VAL A 60 -1.47 11.29 3.14
C VAL A 60 -1.06 10.95 4.58
N ARG A 61 -1.09 11.93 5.49
CA ARG A 61 -0.77 11.70 6.90
C ARG A 61 -1.79 10.80 7.59
N GLU A 62 -3.06 10.92 7.24
CA GLU A 62 -4.11 10.04 7.74
C GLU A 62 -3.84 8.58 7.34
N LEU A 63 -3.48 8.36 6.08
CA LEU A 63 -3.10 7.04 5.60
C LEU A 63 -1.84 6.53 6.31
N ALA A 64 -0.82 7.37 6.42
CA ALA A 64 0.44 7.00 7.06
C ALA A 64 0.23 6.57 8.53
N ALA A 65 -0.72 7.17 9.23
CA ALA A 65 -1.04 6.82 10.61
C ALA A 65 -1.68 5.41 10.72
N ARG A 66 -2.21 4.89 9.63
CA ARG A 66 -2.87 3.58 9.59
C ARG A 66 -1.99 2.46 9.06
N CYS A 67 -0.74 2.75 8.69
CA CYS A 67 0.11 1.74 8.07
C CYS A 67 1.53 1.77 8.62
N ASP A 68 2.25 0.69 8.38
CA ASP A 68 3.66 0.53 8.74
C ASP A 68 4.56 0.80 7.54
N VAL A 69 4.04 0.54 6.33
CA VAL A 69 4.72 0.78 5.07
C VAL A 69 3.80 1.59 4.16
N LEU A 70 4.30 2.72 3.67
CA LEU A 70 3.57 3.55 2.72
C LEU A 70 4.17 3.36 1.33
N THR A 71 3.35 2.87 0.40
CA THR A 71 3.77 2.62 -0.97
C THR A 71 3.39 3.82 -1.84
N VAL A 72 4.36 4.34 -2.56
CA VAL A 72 4.20 5.58 -3.33
C VAL A 72 4.68 5.42 -4.77
N GLU A 73 4.03 6.11 -5.69
CA GLU A 73 4.61 6.45 -6.97
C GLU A 73 5.26 7.83 -6.80
N ILE A 74 6.57 7.90 -7.04
CA ILE A 74 7.39 9.06 -6.65
C ILE A 74 6.86 10.36 -7.26
N GLU A 75 6.36 10.31 -8.48
CA GLU A 75 5.83 11.49 -9.16
C GLU A 75 4.53 12.04 -8.55
N HIS A 76 3.84 11.26 -7.73
CA HIS A 76 2.56 11.64 -7.16
C HIS A 76 2.66 12.16 -5.73
N VAL A 77 3.85 12.09 -5.12
CA VAL A 77 4.02 12.46 -3.71
C VAL A 77 4.79 13.75 -3.59
N ASP A 78 4.27 14.68 -2.80
CA ASP A 78 4.98 15.88 -2.43
C ASP A 78 6.26 15.49 -1.68
N ALA A 79 7.41 15.96 -2.17
CA ALA A 79 8.71 15.62 -1.60
C ALA A 79 8.84 16.07 -0.15
N ALA A 80 8.24 17.21 0.20
CA ALA A 80 8.29 17.73 1.58
C ALA A 80 7.53 16.81 2.53
N VAL A 81 6.33 16.37 2.16
CA VAL A 81 5.53 15.45 2.99
C VAL A 81 6.25 14.12 3.16
N ARG A 82 6.83 13.60 2.07
CA ARG A 82 7.58 12.35 2.14
C ARG A 82 8.79 12.46 3.07
N ALA A 83 9.54 13.54 2.95
CA ALA A 83 10.70 13.78 3.80
C ALA A 83 10.31 13.88 5.28
N GLU A 84 9.20 14.55 5.59
CA GLU A 84 8.68 14.63 6.96
C GLU A 84 8.30 13.27 7.52
N LEU A 85 7.61 12.44 6.73
CA LEU A 85 7.21 11.10 7.16
C LEU A 85 8.41 10.20 7.40
N GLU A 86 9.42 10.26 6.53
CA GLU A 86 10.65 9.51 6.70
C GLU A 86 11.42 9.96 7.95
N ALA A 87 11.48 11.27 8.20
CA ALA A 87 12.16 11.83 9.36
C ALA A 87 11.49 11.44 10.68
N GLU A 88 10.16 11.31 10.70
CA GLU A 88 9.42 10.88 11.88
C GLU A 88 9.69 9.42 12.24
N GLY A 89 10.08 8.60 11.28
CA GLY A 89 10.44 7.20 11.51
C GLY A 89 9.29 6.28 11.91
N LYS A 90 8.04 6.73 11.82
CA LYS A 90 6.86 5.96 12.21
C LYS A 90 6.34 5.06 11.09
N VAL A 91 6.64 5.42 9.85
CA VAL A 91 6.23 4.68 8.67
C VAL A 91 7.41 4.60 7.70
N ARG A 92 7.58 3.45 7.07
CA ARG A 92 8.59 3.27 6.02
C ARG A 92 7.95 3.62 4.68
N VAL A 93 8.65 4.40 3.86
CA VAL A 93 8.18 4.80 2.54
C VAL A 93 8.91 3.99 1.49
N HIS A 94 8.17 3.26 0.67
CA HIS A 94 8.72 2.39 -0.38
C HIS A 94 8.12 2.75 -1.73
N PRO A 95 8.92 2.79 -2.80
CA PRO A 95 8.38 2.96 -4.14
C PRO A 95 7.53 1.74 -4.54
N ALA A 96 6.49 2.00 -5.35
CA ALA A 96 5.55 0.97 -5.74
C ALA A 96 6.19 -0.28 -6.37
N PRO A 97 7.19 -0.15 -7.29
CA PRO A 97 7.83 -1.33 -7.85
C PRO A 97 8.47 -2.25 -6.81
N SER A 98 9.10 -1.68 -5.78
CA SER A 98 9.72 -2.46 -4.69
C SER A 98 8.65 -3.24 -3.92
N THR A 99 7.56 -2.60 -3.58
CA THR A 99 6.47 -3.25 -2.83
C THR A 99 5.86 -4.38 -3.63
N ILE A 100 5.62 -4.17 -4.92
CA ILE A 100 5.07 -5.22 -5.80
C ILE A 100 5.99 -6.42 -5.82
N THR A 101 7.30 -6.19 -6.00
CA THR A 101 8.28 -7.28 -6.04
C THR A 101 8.25 -8.10 -4.75
N VAL A 102 8.24 -7.43 -3.60
CA VAL A 102 8.19 -8.12 -2.30
C VAL A 102 6.91 -8.95 -2.17
N LEU A 103 5.75 -8.39 -2.54
CA LEU A 103 4.48 -9.12 -2.45
C LEU A 103 4.46 -10.32 -3.39
N GLN A 104 4.96 -10.17 -4.60
CA GLN A 104 5.02 -11.27 -5.57
C GLN A 104 5.93 -12.40 -5.10
N ASP A 105 7.11 -12.05 -4.57
CA ASP A 105 8.05 -13.03 -4.05
C ASP A 105 7.45 -13.81 -2.87
N LYS A 106 6.79 -13.12 -1.95
CA LYS A 106 6.14 -13.76 -0.81
C LYS A 106 4.99 -14.67 -1.26
N LEU A 107 4.24 -14.26 -2.27
CA LEU A 107 3.15 -15.07 -2.81
C LEU A 107 3.69 -16.33 -3.47
N GLN A 108 4.80 -16.24 -4.21
CA GLN A 108 5.46 -17.40 -4.83
C GLN A 108 5.96 -18.37 -3.75
N GLN A 109 6.56 -17.88 -2.68
CA GLN A 109 7.01 -18.69 -1.57
C GLN A 109 5.83 -19.44 -0.94
N LYS A 110 4.72 -18.75 -0.71
CA LYS A 110 3.51 -19.36 -0.16
C LYS A 110 2.99 -20.49 -1.06
N ARG A 111 2.94 -20.25 -2.37
CA ARG A 111 2.50 -21.26 -3.34
C ARG A 111 3.44 -22.46 -3.38
N HIS A 112 4.74 -22.23 -3.29
CA HIS A 112 5.73 -23.30 -3.27
C HIS A 112 5.56 -24.18 -2.03
N LEU A 113 5.39 -23.59 -0.86
CA LEU A 113 5.16 -24.33 0.38
C LEU A 113 3.88 -25.15 0.31
N GLN A 114 2.83 -24.62 -0.29
CA GLN A 114 1.57 -25.37 -0.46
C GLN A 114 1.72 -26.57 -1.37
N LYS A 115 2.62 -26.52 -2.36
CA LYS A 115 2.87 -27.64 -3.27
C LYS A 115 3.69 -28.76 -2.61
N VAL A 116 4.51 -28.41 -1.64
CA VAL A 116 5.40 -29.36 -0.97
C VAL A 116 4.68 -30.11 0.15
N GLU A 117 3.65 -29.51 0.69
CA GLU A 117 2.82 -30.15 1.71
C GLU A 117 1.84 -31.14 1.09
#